data_fb523f5f9d98a53a157c92164efcce6b
#
_entry.id   fb523f5f9d98a53a157c92164efcce6b
#
_cell.length_a   1.000
_cell.length_b   1.000
_cell.length_c   1.000
_cell.angle_alpha   90.00
_cell.angle_beta   90.00
_cell.angle_gamma   90.00
#
_symmetry.space_group_name_H-M   'P 1'
#
loop_
_entity.id
_entity.type
_entity.pdbx_description
1 polymer ?
#
loop_
_entity_poly.entity_id
_entity_poly.type
_entity_poly.pdbx_seq_one_letter_code
_entity_poly.pdbx_strand_id
1 'polypeptide(L)'
;MKINLYLASTIFCSSLGLSACQTTITVPSKVIPQHEIIRTMQADIPDSDGDGVLDDIDECPETLPNVVVDAKGCPIEVDVGGLEMEFNGFFPPMSSQLPDIYDAVFVKVAESLNDYPKANVFIFGHVATNEIDEDAVATLGFDSLSRNRALSIKNTLVLQHHIDAKRIRTYECSNKILVTDTAFIDPSFEKLNVKNIESKQCRATLMASSSVKDLMNLEYDSYIQRYGEYAKHCEPFE
;
A
#
# COMPACT_ATOMS: atom_id res chain seq x y z
N MET A 1 -33.25 -17.65 58.06
CA MET A 1 -34.49 -18.46 57.96
C MET A 1 -34.26 -19.41 56.78
N LYS A 2 -33.85 -20.65 57.11
CA LYS A 2 -34.57 -21.91 56.83
C LYS A 2 -34.76 -22.12 55.31
N ILE A 3 -34.44 -23.21 54.63
CA ILE A 3 -34.22 -24.65 54.99
C ILE A 3 -33.74 -25.31 53.71
N ASN A 4 -32.69 -26.08 53.78
CA ASN A 4 -32.47 -27.48 53.39
C ASN A 4 -33.46 -28.11 52.37
N LEU A 5 -32.97 -28.91 51.42
CA LEU A 5 -33.07 -30.35 51.54
C LEU A 5 -32.45 -31.10 50.38
N TYR A 6 -31.55 -31.99 50.71
CA TYR A 6 -31.13 -33.26 50.13
C TYR A 6 -32.12 -33.93 49.15
N LEU A 7 -31.66 -34.62 48.14
CA LEU A 7 -31.74 -36.06 48.04
C LEU A 7 -30.82 -36.66 46.98
N ALA A 8 -30.16 -37.68 47.44
CA ALA A 8 -29.29 -38.62 46.75
C ALA A 8 -30.10 -39.68 46.00
N SER A 9 -29.37 -40.51 45.26
CA SER A 9 -29.71 -41.86 44.76
C SER A 9 -29.82 -41.89 43.22
N THR A 10 -29.30 -42.82 42.46
CA THR A 10 -28.70 -44.14 42.67
C THR A 10 -27.95 -44.53 41.39
N ILE A 11 -26.89 -45.26 41.60
CA ILE A 11 -26.10 -45.96 40.59
C ILE A 11 -26.97 -47.02 39.91
N PHE A 12 -26.95 -47.08 38.54
CA PHE A 12 -27.32 -48.27 37.83
C PHE A 12 -26.28 -48.57 36.75
N CYS A 13 -25.42 -49.55 37.08
CA CYS A 13 -24.53 -50.20 36.13
C CYS A 13 -25.39 -51.06 35.18
N SER A 14 -25.29 -50.78 33.88
CA SER A 14 -25.72 -51.74 32.87
C SER A 14 -24.59 -51.91 31.87
N SER A 15 -23.86 -52.98 32.04
CA SER A 15 -22.91 -53.52 31.08
C SER A 15 -23.65 -54.08 29.87
N LEU A 16 -23.57 -53.39 28.75
CA LEU A 16 -23.93 -53.90 27.43
C LEU A 16 -22.67 -54.08 26.60
N GLY A 17 -22.33 -55.34 26.36
CA GLY A 17 -21.21 -55.76 25.52
C GLY A 17 -21.39 -55.30 24.08
N LEU A 18 -20.44 -54.53 23.60
CA LEU A 18 -20.26 -54.25 22.20
C LEU A 18 -19.40 -55.35 21.57
N SER A 19 -20.04 -56.28 20.89
CA SER A 19 -19.38 -57.18 19.94
C SER A 19 -18.90 -56.37 18.76
N ALA A 20 -17.61 -56.10 18.70
CA ALA A 20 -16.97 -55.53 17.54
C ALA A 20 -16.85 -56.60 16.44
N CYS A 21 -17.71 -56.57 15.46
CA CYS A 21 -17.47 -57.25 14.18
C CYS A 21 -16.30 -56.57 13.50
N GLN A 22 -15.12 -57.17 13.54
CA GLN A 22 -14.01 -56.85 12.67
C GLN A 22 -14.28 -57.41 11.29
N THR A 23 -14.80 -56.58 10.40
CA THR A 23 -14.78 -56.89 8.96
C THR A 23 -13.37 -56.57 8.45
N THR A 24 -12.62 -57.62 8.17
CA THR A 24 -11.36 -57.52 7.40
C THR A 24 -11.68 -57.08 6.01
N ILE A 25 -11.47 -55.81 5.70
CA ILE A 25 -11.50 -55.30 4.35
C ILE A 25 -10.23 -55.78 3.65
N THR A 26 -10.34 -56.83 2.88
CA THR A 26 -9.30 -57.21 1.93
C THR A 26 -9.34 -56.18 0.76
N VAL A 27 -8.46 -55.21 0.83
CA VAL A 27 -8.23 -54.29 -0.26
C VAL A 27 -7.57 -55.07 -1.42
N PRO A 28 -8.20 -55.21 -2.59
CA PRO A 28 -7.51 -55.79 -3.72
C PRO A 28 -6.29 -54.94 -4.06
N SER A 29 -5.11 -55.58 -4.01
CA SER A 29 -3.87 -54.95 -4.47
C SER A 29 -4.02 -54.61 -5.93
N LYS A 30 -4.41 -53.37 -6.22
CA LYS A 30 -4.39 -52.85 -7.58
C LYS A 30 -2.92 -52.69 -7.93
N VAL A 31 -2.39 -53.62 -8.71
CA VAL A 31 -1.10 -53.47 -9.33
C VAL A 31 -1.18 -52.21 -10.19
N ILE A 32 -0.56 -51.15 -9.71
CA ILE A 32 -0.37 -49.93 -10.49
C ILE A 32 0.61 -50.34 -11.61
N PRO A 33 0.23 -50.24 -12.86
CA PRO A 33 1.16 -50.48 -13.95
C PRO A 33 2.31 -49.49 -13.74
N GLN A 34 3.54 -49.99 -13.66
CA GLN A 34 4.72 -49.13 -13.72
C GLN A 34 4.60 -48.37 -15.05
N HIS A 35 4.33 -47.11 -14.98
CA HIS A 35 4.55 -46.23 -16.11
C HIS A 35 6.04 -46.40 -16.48
N GLU A 36 6.28 -46.93 -17.68
CA GLU A 36 7.58 -46.79 -18.30
C GLU A 36 7.93 -45.31 -18.24
N ILE A 37 8.99 -44.98 -17.48
CA ILE A 37 9.56 -43.67 -17.53
C ILE A 37 10.07 -43.51 -18.96
N ILE A 38 9.28 -42.81 -19.77
CA ILE A 38 9.73 -42.33 -21.07
C ILE A 38 10.84 -41.35 -20.74
N ARG A 39 12.07 -41.84 -20.77
CA ARG A 39 13.25 -40.99 -20.81
C ARG A 39 13.25 -40.34 -22.19
N THR A 40 12.50 -39.24 -22.32
CA THR A 40 12.81 -38.29 -23.36
C THR A 40 14.25 -37.85 -23.05
N MET A 41 15.19 -38.20 -23.93
CA MET A 41 16.47 -37.51 -23.96
C MET A 41 16.18 -36.08 -24.39
N GLN A 42 15.80 -35.23 -23.41
CA GLN A 42 15.90 -33.81 -23.53
C GLN A 42 17.42 -33.56 -23.56
N ALA A 43 17.89 -32.90 -24.60
CA ALA A 43 19.26 -32.37 -24.56
C ALA A 43 19.42 -31.65 -23.22
N ASP A 44 20.43 -32.02 -22.45
CA ASP A 44 20.73 -31.33 -21.20
C ASP A 44 21.09 -29.89 -21.59
N ILE A 45 20.10 -29.00 -21.56
CA ILE A 45 20.34 -27.56 -21.69
C ILE A 45 21.00 -27.19 -20.37
N PRO A 46 22.21 -26.62 -20.39
CA PRO A 46 22.90 -26.28 -19.16
C PRO A 46 22.15 -25.16 -18.40
N ASP A 47 22.39 -25.11 -17.11
CA ASP A 47 22.08 -24.04 -16.19
C ASP A 47 23.46 -23.65 -15.60
N SER A 48 24.08 -22.62 -16.19
CA SER A 48 25.50 -22.34 -15.99
C SER A 48 25.82 -21.67 -14.66
N ASP A 49 24.88 -20.91 -14.09
CA ASP A 49 25.04 -20.24 -12.79
C ASP A 49 24.31 -20.96 -11.65
N GLY A 50 23.45 -21.94 -11.97
CA GLY A 50 22.81 -22.81 -10.99
C GLY A 50 21.63 -22.15 -10.27
N ASP A 51 20.97 -21.19 -10.87
CA ASP A 51 19.84 -20.48 -10.30
C ASP A 51 18.49 -21.18 -10.53
N GLY A 52 18.46 -22.24 -11.37
CA GLY A 52 17.30 -23.06 -11.71
C GLY A 52 16.61 -22.67 -13.01
N VAL A 53 17.12 -21.68 -13.74
CA VAL A 53 16.68 -21.28 -15.07
C VAL A 53 17.72 -21.72 -16.09
N LEU A 54 17.28 -22.32 -17.20
CA LEU A 54 18.18 -22.87 -18.19
C LEU A 54 18.77 -21.75 -19.06
N ASP A 55 20.01 -21.89 -19.50
CA ASP A 55 20.76 -20.87 -20.26
C ASP A 55 20.04 -20.35 -21.52
N ASP A 56 19.15 -21.13 -22.11
CA ASP A 56 18.42 -20.72 -23.32
C ASP A 56 17.28 -19.72 -23.08
N ILE A 57 16.81 -19.65 -21.83
CA ILE A 57 15.74 -18.72 -21.40
C ILE A 57 16.21 -17.73 -20.33
N ASP A 58 17.46 -17.90 -19.87
CA ASP A 58 18.03 -17.05 -18.84
C ASP A 58 18.49 -15.70 -19.41
N GLU A 59 17.90 -14.62 -18.92
CA GLU A 59 18.27 -13.23 -19.28
C GLU A 59 19.37 -12.66 -18.36
N CYS A 60 19.70 -13.35 -17.26
CA CYS A 60 20.68 -12.92 -16.25
C CYS A 60 21.71 -14.02 -15.90
N PRO A 61 22.58 -14.46 -16.84
CA PRO A 61 23.39 -15.68 -16.75
C PRO A 61 24.56 -15.61 -15.75
N GLU A 62 24.62 -14.64 -14.86
CA GLU A 62 25.60 -14.48 -13.81
C GLU A 62 24.95 -14.22 -12.45
N THR A 63 23.80 -14.84 -12.19
CA THR A 63 23.10 -14.70 -10.91
C THR A 63 23.90 -15.30 -9.77
N LEU A 64 23.97 -14.58 -8.65
CA LEU A 64 24.73 -15.04 -7.48
C LEU A 64 24.05 -16.25 -6.81
N PRO A 65 24.81 -17.19 -6.23
CA PRO A 65 24.24 -18.34 -5.54
C PRO A 65 23.27 -17.94 -4.41
N ASN A 66 22.16 -18.68 -4.29
CA ASN A 66 21.10 -18.48 -3.28
C ASN A 66 20.30 -17.18 -3.45
N VAL A 67 20.31 -16.56 -4.58
CA VAL A 67 19.40 -15.46 -4.93
C VAL A 67 18.10 -16.07 -5.47
N VAL A 68 16.95 -15.53 -5.06
CA VAL A 68 15.66 -15.91 -5.65
C VAL A 68 15.50 -15.17 -6.96
N VAL A 69 15.23 -15.93 -8.03
CA VAL A 69 15.08 -15.38 -9.38
C VAL A 69 13.65 -15.49 -9.90
N ASP A 70 13.30 -14.69 -10.89
CA ASP A 70 12.08 -14.82 -11.66
C ASP A 70 12.18 -15.92 -12.72
N ALA A 71 11.13 -16.08 -13.56
CA ALA A 71 11.10 -17.09 -14.61
C ALA A 71 12.13 -16.88 -15.74
N LYS A 72 12.91 -15.80 -15.70
CA LYS A 72 13.93 -15.41 -16.64
C LYS A 72 15.35 -15.44 -16.07
N GLY A 73 15.54 -16.01 -14.88
CA GLY A 73 16.81 -16.07 -14.20
C GLY A 73 17.27 -14.76 -13.56
N CYS A 74 16.44 -13.71 -13.58
CA CYS A 74 16.85 -12.44 -13.02
C CYS A 74 16.46 -12.31 -11.54
N PRO A 75 17.34 -11.75 -10.70
CA PRO A 75 17.10 -11.56 -9.28
C PRO A 75 15.77 -10.81 -9.02
N ILE A 76 14.90 -11.43 -8.23
CA ILE A 76 13.71 -10.74 -7.74
C ILE A 76 14.17 -9.79 -6.62
N GLU A 77 14.26 -8.50 -6.91
CA GLU A 77 14.42 -7.49 -5.88
C GLU A 77 13.10 -7.40 -5.11
N VAL A 78 12.95 -8.23 -4.07
CA VAL A 78 11.89 -8.06 -3.09
C VAL A 78 12.33 -6.90 -2.20
N ASP A 79 11.82 -5.72 -2.45
CA ASP A 79 12.00 -4.57 -1.56
C ASP A 79 11.17 -4.83 -0.28
N VAL A 80 11.73 -5.66 0.60
CA VAL A 80 11.13 -6.03 1.89
C VAL A 80 11.37 -4.86 2.83
N GLY A 81 10.52 -3.85 2.75
CA GLY A 81 10.57 -2.71 3.66
C GLY A 81 10.70 -1.36 2.98
N GLY A 82 10.16 -1.19 1.78
CA GLY A 82 10.05 0.11 1.14
C GLY A 82 9.18 1.09 1.93
N LEU A 83 9.44 2.38 1.78
CA LEU A 83 8.62 3.43 2.38
C LEU A 83 7.26 3.48 1.68
N GLU A 84 6.19 3.36 2.46
CA GLU A 84 4.83 3.73 2.09
C GLU A 84 4.28 4.68 3.16
N MET A 85 4.13 5.94 2.80
CA MET A 85 3.75 7.00 3.74
C MET A 85 2.65 7.86 3.16
N GLU A 86 1.73 8.29 4.02
CA GLU A 86 0.71 9.28 3.69
C GLU A 86 0.64 10.34 4.79
N PHE A 87 0.52 11.58 4.38
CA PHE A 87 0.33 12.73 5.25
C PHE A 87 -0.68 13.69 4.65
N ASN A 88 -1.61 14.19 5.46
CA ASN A 88 -2.58 15.21 5.06
C ASN A 88 -2.31 16.51 5.83
N GLY A 89 -1.90 17.54 5.11
CA GLY A 89 -1.75 18.90 5.63
C GLY A 89 -3.03 19.71 5.40
N PHE A 90 -3.70 20.14 6.48
CA PHE A 90 -4.90 20.97 6.40
C PHE A 90 -4.56 22.45 6.44
N PHE A 91 -5.27 23.23 5.66
CA PHE A 91 -5.08 24.68 5.52
C PHE A 91 -6.29 25.43 6.05
N PRO A 92 -6.11 26.66 6.54
CA PRO A 92 -7.23 27.58 6.75
C PRO A 92 -8.00 27.81 5.43
N PRO A 93 -9.30 28.06 5.49
CA PRO A 93 -10.09 28.40 4.31
C PRO A 93 -9.44 29.53 3.49
N MET A 94 -9.46 29.42 2.16
CA MET A 94 -8.89 30.38 1.21
C MET A 94 -7.39 30.65 1.41
N SER A 95 -6.67 29.77 2.12
CA SER A 95 -5.23 29.92 2.39
C SER A 95 -4.45 28.76 1.82
N SER A 96 -3.24 29.04 1.35
CA SER A 96 -2.20 28.05 1.03
C SER A 96 -1.00 28.16 1.97
N GLN A 97 -1.11 28.96 3.04
CA GLN A 97 -0.08 29.01 4.07
C GLN A 97 -0.18 27.79 4.98
N LEU A 98 0.88 26.99 4.99
CA LEU A 98 0.94 25.81 5.85
C LEU A 98 1.08 26.25 7.31
N PRO A 99 0.22 25.78 8.23
CA PRO A 99 0.32 26.12 9.65
C PRO A 99 1.58 25.54 10.31
N ASP A 100 2.21 26.32 11.20
CA ASP A 100 3.46 25.96 11.92
C ASP A 100 3.33 24.67 12.78
N ILE A 101 2.10 24.25 13.09
CA ILE A 101 1.85 23.00 13.81
C ILE A 101 2.42 21.77 13.08
N TYR A 102 2.66 21.87 11.79
CA TYR A 102 3.23 20.80 10.99
C TYR A 102 4.75 20.73 10.99
N ASP A 103 5.47 21.72 11.54
CA ASP A 103 6.95 21.76 11.51
C ASP A 103 7.56 20.47 12.07
N ALA A 104 7.08 20.02 13.24
CA ALA A 104 7.56 18.78 13.85
C ALA A 104 7.22 17.52 13.05
N VAL A 105 6.13 17.56 12.28
CA VAL A 105 5.72 16.45 11.41
C VAL A 105 6.64 16.39 10.20
N PHE A 106 6.97 17.55 9.60
CA PHE A 106 7.86 17.60 8.45
C PHE A 106 9.28 17.17 8.76
N VAL A 107 9.76 17.37 9.99
CA VAL A 107 11.04 16.78 10.42
C VAL A 107 11.01 15.26 10.28
N LYS A 108 9.97 14.60 10.79
CA LYS A 108 9.82 13.13 10.70
C LYS A 108 9.61 12.64 9.27
N VAL A 109 8.84 13.38 8.48
CA VAL A 109 8.65 13.09 7.05
C VAL A 109 9.99 13.14 6.33
N ALA A 110 10.79 14.16 6.59
CA ALA A 110 12.10 14.33 5.98
C ALA A 110 13.10 13.24 6.43
N GLU A 111 13.10 12.87 7.71
CA GLU A 111 13.89 11.75 8.22
C GLU A 111 13.54 10.46 7.46
N SER A 112 12.25 10.12 7.36
CA SER A 112 11.81 8.96 6.60
C SER A 112 12.20 9.02 5.13
N LEU A 113 12.10 10.18 4.47
CA LEU A 113 12.50 10.34 3.08
C LEU A 113 14.02 10.25 2.86
N ASN A 114 14.82 10.60 3.87
CA ASN A 114 16.28 10.45 3.84
C ASN A 114 16.71 9.00 4.07
N ASP A 115 15.99 8.26 4.93
CA ASP A 115 16.21 6.83 5.14
C ASP A 115 15.88 6.02 3.87
N TYR A 116 14.95 6.51 3.05
CA TYR A 116 14.54 5.90 1.79
C TYR A 116 14.81 6.81 0.58
N PRO A 117 16.07 7.00 0.17
CA PRO A 117 16.45 7.97 -0.86
C PRO A 117 15.88 7.67 -2.25
N LYS A 118 15.46 6.43 -2.51
CA LYS A 118 14.82 6.03 -3.77
C LYS A 118 13.31 6.25 -3.81
N ALA A 119 12.67 6.59 -2.68
CA ALA A 119 11.24 6.82 -2.63
C ALA A 119 10.83 8.07 -3.41
N ASN A 120 9.77 7.95 -4.19
CA ASN A 120 9.13 9.07 -4.89
C ASN A 120 8.07 9.70 -3.99
N VAL A 121 7.86 11.00 -4.15
CA VAL A 121 6.90 11.78 -3.39
C VAL A 121 5.89 12.38 -4.35
N PHE A 122 4.62 12.16 -4.07
CA PHE A 122 3.48 12.70 -4.82
C PHE A 122 2.70 13.64 -3.90
N ILE A 123 2.50 14.87 -4.32
CA ILE A 123 1.79 15.88 -3.53
C ILE A 123 0.56 16.35 -4.29
N PHE A 124 -0.60 16.15 -3.70
CA PHE A 124 -1.90 16.42 -4.28
C PHE A 124 -2.53 17.62 -3.57
N GLY A 125 -2.82 18.68 -4.30
CA GLY A 125 -3.51 19.84 -3.78
C GLY A 125 -5.02 19.70 -3.92
N HIS A 126 -5.76 20.12 -2.90
CA HIS A 126 -7.23 20.08 -2.88
C HIS A 126 -7.82 21.38 -2.37
N VAL A 127 -9.05 21.61 -2.77
CA VAL A 127 -9.88 22.74 -2.30
C VAL A 127 -11.29 22.27 -1.97
N ALA A 128 -11.95 22.97 -1.08
CA ALA A 128 -13.39 22.79 -0.88
C ALA A 128 -14.15 23.45 -2.04
N THR A 129 -15.37 22.97 -2.31
CA THR A 129 -16.18 23.49 -3.43
C THR A 129 -16.44 24.99 -3.33
N ASN A 130 -16.60 25.50 -2.11
CA ASN A 130 -16.82 26.94 -1.85
C ASN A 130 -15.55 27.80 -1.94
N GLU A 131 -14.39 27.21 -2.16
CA GLU A 131 -13.11 27.90 -2.35
C GLU A 131 -12.76 28.07 -3.85
N ILE A 132 -13.51 27.45 -4.75
CA ILE A 132 -13.22 27.51 -6.19
C ILE A 132 -13.62 28.88 -6.74
N ASP A 133 -12.67 29.55 -7.35
CA ASP A 133 -12.90 30.73 -8.18
C ASP A 133 -13.12 30.27 -9.64
N GLU A 134 -14.39 30.11 -10.03
CA GLU A 134 -14.75 29.61 -11.36
C GLU A 134 -14.26 30.53 -12.50
N ASP A 135 -14.25 31.84 -12.29
CA ASP A 135 -13.76 32.80 -13.27
C ASP A 135 -12.23 32.71 -13.45
N ALA A 136 -11.51 32.55 -12.35
CA ALA A 136 -10.08 32.33 -12.38
C ALA A 136 -9.74 30.99 -13.04
N VAL A 137 -10.44 29.90 -12.71
CA VAL A 137 -10.26 28.58 -13.34
C VAL A 137 -10.56 28.64 -14.84
N ALA A 138 -11.63 29.30 -15.25
CA ALA A 138 -11.97 29.45 -16.66
C ALA A 138 -10.90 30.25 -17.43
N THR A 139 -10.25 31.23 -16.80
CA THR A 139 -9.21 32.06 -17.41
C THR A 139 -7.86 31.38 -17.45
N LEU A 140 -7.45 30.70 -16.34
CA LEU A 140 -6.13 30.11 -16.17
C LEU A 140 -6.06 28.64 -16.64
N GLY A 141 -7.20 27.96 -16.71
CA GLY A 141 -7.28 26.54 -17.01
C GLY A 141 -6.92 25.62 -15.83
N PHE A 142 -6.74 26.18 -14.63
CA PHE A 142 -6.40 25.42 -13.43
C PHE A 142 -6.82 26.14 -12.14
N ASP A 143 -6.92 25.39 -11.04
CA ASP A 143 -7.20 25.92 -9.70
C ASP A 143 -5.89 26.34 -9.00
N SER A 144 -5.70 27.66 -8.88
CA SER A 144 -4.48 28.23 -8.30
C SER A 144 -4.31 27.90 -6.83
N LEU A 145 -5.39 27.83 -6.03
CA LEU A 145 -5.33 27.55 -4.60
C LEU A 145 -4.92 26.11 -4.36
N SER A 146 -5.48 25.17 -5.13
CA SER A 146 -5.10 23.76 -5.12
C SER A 146 -3.59 23.60 -5.40
N ARG A 147 -3.09 24.21 -6.47
CA ARG A 147 -1.65 24.18 -6.80
C ARG A 147 -0.78 24.79 -5.72
N ASN A 148 -1.17 25.94 -5.20
CA ASN A 148 -0.40 26.64 -4.16
C ASN A 148 -0.31 25.82 -2.86
N ARG A 149 -1.33 25.08 -2.48
CA ARG A 149 -1.28 24.17 -1.33
C ARG A 149 -0.27 23.03 -1.54
N ALA A 150 -0.27 22.42 -2.71
CA ALA A 150 0.73 21.40 -3.04
C ALA A 150 2.15 21.99 -3.06
N LEU A 151 2.34 23.18 -3.63
CA LEU A 151 3.63 23.87 -3.65
C LEU A 151 4.12 24.26 -2.24
N SER A 152 3.23 24.61 -1.32
CA SER A 152 3.61 24.90 0.06
C SER A 152 4.29 23.71 0.71
N ILE A 153 3.73 22.50 0.56
CA ILE A 153 4.35 21.27 1.06
C ILE A 153 5.68 20.98 0.33
N LYS A 154 5.70 21.06 -1.03
CA LYS A 154 6.92 20.88 -1.81
C LYS A 154 8.03 21.83 -1.35
N ASN A 155 7.72 23.10 -1.19
CA ASN A 155 8.69 24.11 -0.80
C ASN A 155 9.23 23.86 0.63
N THR A 156 8.39 23.44 1.58
CA THR A 156 8.83 23.04 2.91
C THR A 156 9.84 21.89 2.83
N LEU A 157 9.54 20.84 2.07
CA LEU A 157 10.46 19.70 1.93
C LEU A 157 11.77 20.08 1.24
N VAL A 158 11.70 20.87 0.17
CA VAL A 158 12.90 21.21 -0.62
C VAL A 158 13.74 22.28 0.08
N LEU A 159 13.13 23.39 0.54
CA LEU A 159 13.86 24.55 1.03
C LEU A 159 14.28 24.41 2.49
N GLN A 160 13.46 23.78 3.35
CA GLN A 160 13.75 23.65 4.77
C GLN A 160 14.40 22.32 5.10
N HIS A 161 14.00 21.24 4.42
CA HIS A 161 14.47 19.87 4.72
C HIS A 161 15.42 19.29 3.67
N HIS A 162 15.75 20.04 2.61
CA HIS A 162 16.73 19.68 1.58
C HIS A 162 16.42 18.37 0.82
N ILE A 163 15.17 18.00 0.71
CA ILE A 163 14.74 16.86 -0.09
C ILE A 163 14.91 17.21 -1.58
N ASP A 164 15.51 16.32 -2.37
CA ASP A 164 15.71 16.55 -3.81
C ASP A 164 14.37 16.76 -4.53
N ALA A 165 14.22 17.93 -5.14
CA ALA A 165 13.00 18.30 -5.88
C ALA A 165 12.66 17.33 -7.00
N LYS A 166 13.64 16.61 -7.57
CA LYS A 166 13.44 15.60 -8.63
C LYS A 166 12.64 14.40 -8.16
N ARG A 167 12.61 14.14 -6.85
CA ARG A 167 11.81 13.08 -6.24
C ARG A 167 10.35 13.48 -6.05
N ILE A 168 10.02 14.78 -6.16
CA ILE A 168 8.72 15.33 -5.78
C ILE A 168 7.95 15.72 -7.03
N ARG A 169 6.77 15.13 -7.19
CA ARG A 169 5.80 15.48 -8.24
C ARG A 169 4.58 16.11 -7.61
N THR A 170 4.07 17.17 -8.21
CA THR A 170 2.91 17.91 -7.73
C THR A 170 1.73 17.75 -8.67
N TYR A 171 0.55 17.63 -8.07
CA TYR A 171 -0.72 17.38 -8.77
C TYR A 171 -1.80 18.33 -8.26
N GLU A 172 -2.58 18.82 -9.19
CA GLU A 172 -3.80 19.57 -8.92
C GLU A 172 -5.00 18.62 -8.95
N CYS A 173 -5.71 18.53 -7.85
CA CYS A 173 -6.93 17.74 -7.75
C CYS A 173 -8.19 18.60 -7.62
N SER A 174 -8.06 19.90 -7.34
CA SER A 174 -9.17 20.79 -7.06
C SER A 174 -10.14 20.16 -6.02
N ASN A 175 -11.44 20.10 -6.30
CA ASN A 175 -12.45 19.43 -5.48
C ASN A 175 -12.83 18.03 -6.00
N LYS A 176 -12.06 17.47 -6.93
CA LYS A 176 -12.40 16.20 -7.63
C LYS A 176 -12.32 14.96 -6.74
N ILE A 177 -11.48 14.99 -5.67
CA ILE A 177 -11.32 13.89 -4.73
C ILE A 177 -11.86 14.31 -3.37
N LEU A 178 -13.02 13.75 -2.99
CA LEU A 178 -13.68 14.08 -1.75
C LEU A 178 -13.07 13.29 -0.58
N VAL A 179 -12.93 13.96 0.55
CA VAL A 179 -12.62 13.31 1.83
C VAL A 179 -13.87 12.57 2.32
N THR A 180 -13.67 11.35 2.81
CA THR A 180 -14.73 10.65 3.53
C THR A 180 -14.83 11.16 4.98
N ASP A 181 -16.01 11.11 5.57
CA ASP A 181 -16.25 11.59 6.96
C ASP A 181 -15.47 10.76 8.00
N THR A 182 -15.08 9.54 7.62
CA THR A 182 -14.28 8.61 8.43
C THR A 182 -12.78 8.92 8.44
N ALA A 183 -12.30 9.92 7.68
CA ALA A 183 -10.91 10.30 7.70
C ALA A 183 -10.49 10.70 9.12
N PHE A 184 -9.55 9.94 9.70
CA PHE A 184 -9.01 10.21 11.02
C PHE A 184 -8.32 11.57 11.02
N ILE A 185 -8.68 12.40 11.98
CA ILE A 185 -7.97 13.64 12.27
C ILE A 185 -7.27 13.44 13.60
N ASP A 186 -5.96 13.55 13.62
CA ASP A 186 -5.18 13.53 14.84
C ASP A 186 -5.70 14.62 15.78
N PRO A 187 -5.98 14.32 17.07
CA PRO A 187 -6.43 15.30 18.06
C PRO A 187 -5.51 16.52 18.20
N SER A 188 -4.23 16.40 17.86
CA SER A 188 -3.31 17.53 17.82
C SER A 188 -3.73 18.64 16.85
N PHE A 189 -4.56 18.31 15.86
CA PHE A 189 -5.11 19.25 14.87
C PHE A 189 -6.40 19.96 15.30
N GLU A 190 -6.90 19.73 16.51
CA GLU A 190 -8.05 20.49 17.04
C GLU A 190 -7.85 22.01 16.93
N LYS A 191 -6.60 22.47 17.04
CA LYS A 191 -6.22 23.87 16.88
C LYS A 191 -6.51 24.44 15.50
N LEU A 192 -6.57 23.59 14.47
CA LEU A 192 -6.87 23.98 13.09
C LEU A 192 -8.37 24.11 12.81
N ASN A 193 -9.21 23.81 13.79
CA ASN A 193 -10.69 23.86 13.67
C ASN A 193 -11.26 23.04 12.51
N VAL A 194 -10.58 21.92 12.15
CA VAL A 194 -10.99 21.02 11.09
C VAL A 194 -12.08 20.07 11.61
N LYS A 195 -13.34 20.54 11.60
CA LYS A 195 -14.46 19.83 12.26
C LYS A 195 -15.44 19.17 11.32
N ASN A 196 -15.48 19.59 10.06
CA ASN A 196 -16.45 19.11 9.10
C ASN A 196 -15.76 18.69 7.78
N ILE A 197 -16.52 18.03 6.91
CA ILE A 197 -16.03 17.54 5.61
C ILE A 197 -15.42 18.67 4.79
N GLU A 198 -16.03 19.84 4.81
CA GLU A 198 -15.61 21.01 4.03
C GLU A 198 -14.24 21.51 4.48
N SER A 199 -14.02 21.64 5.81
CA SER A 199 -12.70 22.02 6.34
C SER A 199 -11.63 20.94 6.11
N LYS A 200 -12.02 19.66 6.08
CA LYS A 200 -11.11 18.54 5.71
C LYS A 200 -10.74 18.59 4.22
N GLN A 201 -11.56 19.20 3.38
CA GLN A 201 -11.30 19.33 1.96
C GLN A 201 -10.22 20.38 1.68
N CYS A 202 -10.04 21.38 2.55
CA CYS A 202 -8.98 22.39 2.48
C CYS A 202 -7.62 21.75 2.84
N ARG A 203 -7.05 20.92 1.97
CA ARG A 203 -5.84 20.13 2.27
C ARG A 203 -4.86 19.99 1.12
N ALA A 204 -3.67 19.54 1.43
CA ALA A 204 -2.82 18.86 0.48
C ALA A 204 -2.39 17.51 1.06
N THR A 205 -2.44 16.48 0.22
CA THR A 205 -2.06 15.11 0.56
C THR A 205 -0.68 14.83 0.02
N LEU A 206 0.23 14.40 0.87
CA LEU A 206 1.54 13.88 0.49
C LEU A 206 1.49 12.36 0.59
N MET A 207 1.89 11.68 -0.46
CA MET A 207 2.10 10.24 -0.49
C MET A 207 3.53 9.97 -0.93
N ALA A 208 4.25 9.12 -0.22
CA ALA A 208 5.58 8.70 -0.61
C ALA A 208 5.64 7.18 -0.73
N SER A 209 6.30 6.70 -1.79
CA SER A 209 6.43 5.27 -2.07
C SER A 209 7.81 4.96 -2.66
N SER A 210 8.42 3.89 -2.16
CA SER A 210 9.63 3.33 -2.79
C SER A 210 9.32 2.54 -4.05
N SER A 211 8.11 2.02 -4.16
CA SER A 211 7.71 1.10 -5.23
C SER A 211 6.98 1.80 -6.37
N VAL A 212 6.17 2.84 -6.08
CA VAL A 212 5.46 3.58 -7.12
C VAL A 212 6.38 4.62 -7.75
N LYS A 213 6.69 4.47 -9.03
CA LYS A 213 7.53 5.39 -9.80
C LYS A 213 6.71 6.43 -10.56
N ASP A 214 5.52 6.05 -11.01
CA ASP A 214 4.63 6.88 -11.79
C ASP A 214 3.18 6.49 -11.55
N LEU A 215 2.29 7.48 -11.43
CA LEU A 215 0.85 7.25 -11.25
C LEU A 215 0.17 6.73 -12.52
N MET A 216 0.79 6.91 -13.69
CA MET A 216 0.25 6.43 -14.97
C MET A 216 0.46 4.91 -15.16
N ASN A 217 1.36 4.29 -14.39
CA ASN A 217 1.73 2.88 -14.49
C ASN A 217 1.66 2.22 -13.12
N LEU A 218 0.45 2.03 -12.61
CA LEU A 218 0.21 1.32 -11.35
C LEU A 218 0.08 -0.18 -11.64
N GLU A 219 1.08 -0.97 -11.25
CA GLU A 219 1.21 -2.39 -11.61
C GLU A 219 0.41 -3.33 -10.70
N TYR A 220 0.11 -2.92 -9.45
CA TYR A 220 -0.51 -3.78 -8.46
C TYR A 220 -1.87 -3.25 -8.00
N ASP A 221 -2.81 -4.15 -7.74
CA ASP A 221 -4.16 -3.81 -7.27
C ASP A 221 -4.14 -2.92 -6.00
N SER A 222 -3.18 -3.16 -5.09
CA SER A 222 -3.01 -2.35 -3.88
C SER A 222 -2.65 -0.89 -4.20
N TYR A 223 -1.83 -0.67 -5.22
CA TYR A 223 -1.48 0.69 -5.67
C TYR A 223 -2.61 1.32 -6.48
N ILE A 224 -3.32 0.55 -7.30
CA ILE A 224 -4.53 1.03 -7.99
C ILE A 224 -5.58 1.47 -6.98
N GLN A 225 -5.78 0.72 -5.91
CA GLN A 225 -6.71 1.08 -4.84
C GLN A 225 -6.27 2.36 -4.11
N ARG A 226 -4.98 2.54 -3.87
CA ARG A 226 -4.45 3.67 -3.09
C ARG A 226 -4.27 4.95 -3.92
N TYR A 227 -3.77 4.84 -5.13
CA TYR A 227 -3.37 5.96 -5.99
C TYR A 227 -4.32 6.18 -7.18
N GLY A 228 -5.18 5.21 -7.51
CA GLY A 228 -5.95 5.22 -8.75
C GLY A 228 -6.90 6.40 -8.90
N GLU A 229 -7.56 6.85 -7.82
CA GLU A 229 -8.40 8.04 -7.85
C GLU A 229 -7.58 9.31 -8.12
N TYR A 230 -6.37 9.39 -7.56
CA TYR A 230 -5.45 10.51 -7.83
C TYR A 230 -4.95 10.47 -9.28
N ALA A 231 -4.56 9.31 -9.76
CA ALA A 231 -4.11 9.12 -11.15
C ALA A 231 -5.18 9.50 -12.18
N LYS A 232 -6.46 9.24 -11.84
CA LYS A 232 -7.59 9.49 -12.73
C LYS A 232 -8.05 10.96 -12.75
N HIS A 233 -8.00 11.62 -11.60
CA HIS A 233 -8.67 12.91 -11.42
C HIS A 233 -7.74 14.09 -11.23
N CYS A 234 -6.47 13.87 -10.92
CA CYS A 234 -5.52 14.92 -10.66
C CYS A 234 -4.58 15.15 -11.85
N GLU A 235 -4.28 16.39 -12.13
CA GLU A 235 -3.43 16.78 -13.25
C GLU A 235 -2.04 17.16 -12.74
N PRO A 236 -0.95 16.60 -13.30
CA PRO A 236 0.40 16.97 -12.91
C PRO A 236 0.70 18.41 -13.32
N PHE A 237 1.48 19.10 -12.48
CA PHE A 237 2.00 20.42 -12.79
C PHE A 237 3.38 20.63 -12.15
N GLU A 238 4.17 21.55 -12.69
CA GLU A 238 5.50 21.92 -12.19
C GLU A 238 5.48 23.33 -11.55
#